data_128bf31404d8cc3ad3dcf9f6ce4ba165
#
_entry.id   128bf31404d8cc3ad3dcf9f6ce4ba165
#
_cell.length_a   1.000
_cell.length_b   1.000
_cell.length_c   1.000
_cell.angle_alpha   90.00
_cell.angle_beta   90.00
_cell.angle_gamma   90.00
#
_symmetry.space_group_name_H-M   'P 1'
#
loop_
_entity.id
_entity.type
_entity.pdbx_description
1 polymer ?
#
loop_
_entity_poly.entity_id
_entity_poly.type
_entity_poly.pdbx_seq_one_letter_code
_entity_poly.pdbx_strand_id
1 'polypeptide(L)'
;MKFLKNKVNGSFVISLDKISDKRGFFARLFCKNEFKKKNIKFTIPQINTSESKKKGTIRGFHYQTGRSSEAKIIRCIRGSIYDVVIDLREKSKTYMKFYGVKLSSSNRKMLYVPKGCAHAFQSLEDNIELIYMVDH
;
A
#
# COMPACT_ATOMS: atom_id res chain seq x y z
N MET A 1 -10.02 11.22 -0.32
CA MET A 1 -9.42 9.98 0.28
C MET A 1 -9.15 10.21 1.76
N LYS A 2 -9.38 9.20 2.59
CA LYS A 2 -9.09 9.24 4.04
C LYS A 2 -7.76 8.55 4.32
N PHE A 3 -6.83 9.25 4.96
CA PHE A 3 -5.50 8.75 5.33
C PHE A 3 -5.49 8.42 6.83
N LEU A 4 -5.46 7.15 7.17
CA LEU A 4 -5.43 6.66 8.54
C LEU A 4 -3.98 6.35 8.94
N LYS A 5 -3.47 7.06 9.95
CA LYS A 5 -2.15 6.80 10.54
C LYS A 5 -2.12 5.40 11.17
N ASN A 6 -0.95 4.79 11.18
CA ASN A 6 -0.69 3.52 11.84
C ASN A 6 0.58 3.60 12.71
N LYS A 7 1.05 2.45 13.21
CA LYS A 7 2.20 2.38 14.12
C LYS A 7 3.55 2.68 13.46
N VAL A 8 3.62 2.71 12.13
CA VAL A 8 4.85 3.02 11.37
C VAL A 8 4.78 4.47 10.90
N ASN A 9 5.75 5.27 11.33
CA ASN A 9 5.79 6.70 11.03
C ASN A 9 5.83 6.96 9.52
N GLY A 10 4.93 7.82 9.05
CA GLY A 10 4.80 8.18 7.63
C GLY A 10 4.08 7.15 6.76
N SER A 11 3.73 5.96 7.28
CA SER A 11 2.86 5.00 6.60
C SER A 11 1.37 5.31 6.86
N PHE A 12 0.52 4.99 5.90
CA PHE A 12 -0.94 5.23 5.99
C PHE A 12 -1.72 4.08 5.38
N VAL A 13 -2.83 3.74 6.04
CA VAL A 13 -3.92 3.03 5.37
C VAL A 13 -4.81 4.05 4.70
N ILE A 14 -5.04 3.91 3.40
CA ILE A 14 -5.83 4.84 2.61
C ILE A 14 -7.17 4.19 2.29
N SER A 15 -8.26 4.85 2.67
CA SER A 15 -9.63 4.48 2.30
C SER A 15 -10.18 5.44 1.25
N LEU A 16 -10.99 4.90 0.33
CA LEU A 16 -11.58 5.66 -0.75
C LEU A 16 -12.86 6.37 -0.28
N ASP A 17 -13.03 7.62 -0.70
CA ASP A 17 -14.33 8.31 -0.63
C ASP A 17 -15.10 7.94 -1.89
N LYS A 18 -16.15 7.14 -1.73
CA LYS A 18 -16.99 6.66 -2.82
C LYS A 18 -18.16 7.60 -3.05
N ILE A 19 -18.43 7.90 -4.31
CA ILE A 19 -19.66 8.55 -4.78
C ILE A 19 -20.48 7.43 -5.42
N SER A 20 -21.56 7.02 -4.77
CA SER A 20 -22.37 5.85 -5.16
C SER A 20 -23.72 6.25 -5.73
N ASP A 21 -24.19 5.52 -6.76
CA ASP A 21 -25.54 5.61 -7.33
C ASP A 21 -26.05 4.20 -7.71
N LYS A 22 -27.19 4.12 -8.43
CA LYS A 22 -27.80 2.84 -8.86
C LYS A 22 -26.90 1.98 -9.76
N ARG A 23 -25.90 2.58 -10.42
CA ARG A 23 -24.97 1.89 -11.35
C ARG A 23 -23.74 1.35 -10.62
N GLY A 24 -23.46 1.79 -9.37
CA GLY A 24 -22.28 1.42 -8.62
C GLY A 24 -21.65 2.63 -7.91
N PHE A 25 -20.33 2.78 -8.03
CA PHE A 25 -19.64 3.92 -7.42
C PHE A 25 -18.49 4.42 -8.30
N PHE A 26 -18.19 5.69 -8.13
CA PHE A 26 -16.94 6.31 -8.56
C PHE A 26 -16.09 6.65 -7.35
N ALA A 27 -14.76 6.45 -7.44
CA ALA A 27 -13.83 6.85 -6.39
C ALA A 27 -12.46 7.17 -6.99
N ARG A 28 -11.78 8.15 -6.41
CA ARG A 28 -10.42 8.51 -6.77
C ARG A 28 -9.43 7.59 -6.07
N LEU A 29 -8.50 6.97 -6.81
CA LEU A 29 -7.46 6.12 -6.26
C LEU A 29 -6.20 6.89 -5.88
N PHE A 30 -5.88 7.94 -6.65
CA PHE A 30 -4.72 8.78 -6.42
C PHE A 30 -5.03 10.24 -6.76
N CYS A 31 -4.50 11.14 -5.96
CA CYS A 31 -4.51 12.58 -6.25
C CYS A 31 -3.28 13.24 -5.63
N LYS A 32 -2.38 13.74 -6.46
CA LYS A 32 -1.14 14.42 -6.05
C LYS A 32 -1.38 15.49 -4.98
N ASN A 33 -2.46 16.28 -5.13
CA ASN A 33 -2.79 17.35 -4.19
C ASN A 33 -3.26 16.84 -2.83
N GLU A 34 -3.99 15.71 -2.78
CA GLU A 34 -4.41 15.10 -1.51
C GLU A 34 -3.22 14.49 -0.75
N PHE A 35 -2.26 13.86 -1.46
CA PHE A 35 -1.01 13.39 -0.88
C PHE A 35 -0.16 14.55 -0.37
N LYS A 36 -0.02 15.64 -1.15
CA LYS A 36 0.70 16.85 -0.73
C LYS A 36 0.15 17.45 0.58
N LYS A 37 -1.19 17.45 0.78
CA LYS A 37 -1.82 17.89 2.04
C LYS A 37 -1.43 17.04 3.26
N LYS A 38 -0.89 15.83 3.05
CA LYS A 38 -0.34 14.95 4.08
C LYS A 38 1.19 15.01 4.16
N ASN A 39 1.82 15.99 3.52
CA ASN A 39 3.27 16.13 3.37
C ASN A 39 3.93 14.93 2.67
N ILE A 40 3.19 14.22 1.82
CA ILE A 40 3.68 13.11 1.01
C ILE A 40 3.95 13.64 -0.39
N LYS A 41 5.24 13.68 -0.77
CA LYS A 41 5.66 13.90 -2.15
C LYS A 41 5.67 12.54 -2.86
N PHE A 42 4.68 12.29 -3.69
CA PHE A 42 4.52 11.03 -4.42
C PHE A 42 4.13 11.31 -5.87
N THR A 43 4.84 10.70 -6.79
CA THR A 43 4.53 10.65 -8.22
C THR A 43 4.34 9.19 -8.61
N ILE A 44 3.80 8.92 -9.78
CA ILE A 44 3.58 7.54 -10.25
C ILE A 44 4.22 7.40 -11.64
N PRO A 45 5.56 7.26 -11.72
CA PRO A 45 6.22 6.93 -12.98
C PRO A 45 5.97 5.50 -13.43
N GLN A 46 5.62 4.58 -12.49
CA GLN A 46 5.47 3.16 -12.78
C GLN A 46 4.33 2.54 -11.98
N ILE A 47 3.57 1.68 -12.63
CA ILE A 47 2.54 0.84 -12.00
C ILE A 47 2.82 -0.62 -12.40
N ASN A 48 2.90 -1.51 -11.41
CA ASN A 48 3.14 -2.93 -11.61
C ASN A 48 1.93 -3.73 -11.15
N THR A 49 1.75 -4.92 -11.72
CA THR A 49 0.80 -5.92 -11.22
C THR A 49 1.51 -7.21 -10.85
N SER A 50 0.96 -7.94 -9.89
CA SER A 50 1.39 -9.31 -9.59
C SER A 50 0.22 -10.19 -9.18
N GLU A 51 0.29 -11.46 -9.57
CA GLU A 51 -0.65 -12.50 -9.20
C GLU A 51 0.01 -13.50 -8.26
N SER A 52 -0.74 -14.05 -7.30
CA SER A 52 -0.37 -15.23 -6.54
C SER A 52 -1.50 -16.25 -6.61
N LYS A 53 -1.21 -17.42 -7.18
CA LYS A 53 -2.21 -18.46 -7.50
C LYS A 53 -2.71 -19.20 -6.27
N LYS A 54 -1.87 -19.34 -5.22
CA LYS A 54 -2.17 -20.15 -4.04
C LYS A 54 -2.33 -19.30 -2.80
N LYS A 55 -3.35 -19.62 -2.00
CA LYS A 55 -3.51 -19.14 -0.62
C LYS A 55 -2.26 -19.50 0.20
N GLY A 56 -1.88 -18.62 1.13
CA GLY A 56 -0.71 -18.82 1.99
C GLY A 56 0.62 -18.40 1.35
N THR A 57 0.64 -18.02 0.06
CA THR A 57 1.85 -17.51 -0.59
C THR A 57 2.35 -16.27 0.11
N ILE A 58 3.62 -16.25 0.53
CA ILE A 58 4.28 -15.10 1.12
C ILE A 58 5.24 -14.51 0.09
N ARG A 59 5.21 -13.17 -0.08
CA ARG A 59 6.16 -12.42 -0.89
C ARG A 59 6.71 -11.25 -0.09
N GLY A 60 8.01 -11.13 -0.01
CA GLY A 60 8.74 -10.08 0.72
C GLY A 60 9.68 -10.69 1.77
N PHE A 61 10.28 -9.87 2.64
CA PHE A 61 10.13 -8.40 2.60
C PHE A 61 10.96 -7.81 1.46
N HIS A 62 10.38 -6.83 0.77
CA HIS A 62 11.03 -6.12 -0.32
C HIS A 62 11.14 -4.62 -0.01
N TYR A 63 12.30 -4.04 -0.30
CA TYR A 63 12.53 -2.59 -0.29
C TYR A 63 13.72 -2.26 -1.19
N GLN A 64 13.82 -1.01 -1.59
CA GLN A 64 14.91 -0.48 -2.39
C GLN A 64 15.74 0.50 -1.56
N THR A 65 17.05 0.52 -1.81
CA THR A 65 18.01 1.35 -1.08
C THR A 65 18.71 2.36 -1.99
N GLY A 66 19.43 3.30 -1.38
CA GLY A 66 20.23 4.28 -2.11
C GLY A 66 19.41 5.10 -3.10
N ARG A 67 19.93 5.26 -4.32
CA ARG A 67 19.27 6.04 -5.38
C ARG A 67 17.97 5.43 -5.87
N SER A 68 17.81 4.12 -5.76
CA SER A 68 16.59 3.40 -6.15
C SER A 68 15.55 3.32 -5.03
N SER A 69 15.78 4.00 -3.89
CA SER A 69 14.80 4.02 -2.80
C SER A 69 13.45 4.53 -3.28
N GLU A 70 12.42 3.75 -3.05
CA GLU A 70 11.06 4.03 -3.52
C GLU A 70 10.03 4.00 -2.38
N ALA A 71 9.00 4.82 -2.52
CA ALA A 71 7.75 4.68 -1.79
C ALA A 71 6.74 3.94 -2.67
N LYS A 72 5.78 3.25 -2.06
CA LYS A 72 4.77 2.45 -2.79
C LYS A 72 3.38 2.66 -2.23
N ILE A 73 2.40 2.50 -3.11
CA ILE A 73 1.00 2.29 -2.73
C ILE A 73 0.60 0.91 -3.21
N ILE A 74 0.16 0.06 -2.29
CA ILE A 74 -0.27 -1.31 -2.56
C ILE A 74 -1.79 -1.38 -2.50
N ARG A 75 -2.39 -2.06 -3.49
CA ARG A 75 -3.82 -2.34 -3.53
C ARG A 75 -4.08 -3.76 -4.00
N CYS A 76 -4.92 -4.48 -3.26
CA CYS A 76 -5.46 -5.75 -3.71
C CYS A 76 -6.70 -5.50 -4.59
N ILE A 77 -6.67 -5.97 -5.84
CA ILE A 77 -7.74 -5.78 -6.83
C ILE A 77 -8.57 -7.05 -7.05
N ARG A 78 -8.04 -8.23 -6.69
CA ARG A 78 -8.75 -9.50 -6.66
C ARG A 78 -8.34 -10.30 -5.43
N GLY A 79 -9.34 -10.85 -4.71
CA GLY A 79 -9.14 -11.61 -3.48
C GLY A 79 -8.77 -10.74 -2.28
N SER A 80 -7.99 -11.29 -1.36
CA SER A 80 -7.51 -10.60 -0.16
C SER A 80 -6.12 -11.04 0.27
N ILE A 81 -5.40 -10.11 0.91
CA ILE A 81 -4.06 -10.31 1.46
C ILE A 81 -3.97 -9.77 2.89
N TYR A 82 -3.04 -10.32 3.67
CA TYR A 82 -2.52 -9.66 4.87
C TYR A 82 -1.21 -8.98 4.50
N ASP A 83 -1.21 -7.67 4.52
CA ASP A 83 -0.11 -6.83 4.08
C ASP A 83 0.61 -6.22 5.27
N VAL A 84 1.93 -6.25 5.29
CA VAL A 84 2.78 -5.81 6.41
C VAL A 84 3.81 -4.81 5.93
N VAL A 85 3.94 -3.71 6.67
CA VAL A 85 5.02 -2.74 6.52
C VAL A 85 5.88 -2.74 7.79
N ILE A 86 7.21 -2.70 7.64
CA ILE A 86 8.19 -2.55 8.72
C ILE A 86 9.10 -1.35 8.47
N ASP A 87 9.37 -0.57 9.50
CA ASP A 87 10.26 0.60 9.43
C ASP A 87 11.72 0.17 9.60
N LEU A 88 12.53 0.33 8.55
CA LEU A 88 13.97 0.03 8.57
C LEU A 88 14.84 1.28 8.65
N ARG A 89 14.25 2.45 8.88
CA ARG A 89 14.97 3.72 9.00
C ARG A 89 15.52 3.88 10.42
N GLU A 90 16.83 3.69 10.61
CA GLU A 90 17.50 3.69 11.92
C GLU A 90 17.21 4.92 12.77
N LYS A 91 17.09 6.12 12.13
CA LYS A 91 16.81 7.39 12.84
C LYS A 91 15.32 7.64 13.07
N SER A 92 14.44 6.71 12.68
CA SER A 92 12.99 6.83 12.87
C SER A 92 12.60 6.49 14.31
N LYS A 93 11.64 7.25 14.87
CA LYS A 93 11.02 6.93 16.17
C LYS A 93 10.27 5.58 16.16
N THR A 94 10.05 5.02 14.99
CA THR A 94 9.36 3.74 14.80
C THR A 94 10.27 2.68 14.18
N TYR A 95 11.61 2.85 14.28
CA TYR A 95 12.57 1.85 13.82
C TYR A 95 12.21 0.45 14.34
N MET A 96 12.23 -0.55 13.46
CA MET A 96 11.85 -1.96 13.70
C MET A 96 10.39 -2.18 14.13
N LYS A 97 9.56 -1.13 14.22
CA LYS A 97 8.11 -1.32 14.39
C LYS A 97 7.47 -1.72 13.08
N PHE A 98 6.46 -2.56 13.17
CA PHE A 98 5.69 -3.01 12.02
C PHE A 98 4.19 -2.78 12.21
N TYR A 99 3.47 -2.81 11.12
CA TYR A 99 2.02 -2.73 11.08
C TYR A 99 1.48 -3.64 9.97
N GLY A 100 0.47 -4.45 10.33
CA GLY A 100 -0.22 -5.33 9.40
C GLY A 100 -1.66 -4.90 9.17
N VAL A 101 -2.16 -5.09 7.95
CA VAL A 101 -3.53 -4.75 7.56
C VAL A 101 -4.06 -5.70 6.49
N LYS A 102 -5.34 -6.06 6.60
CA LYS A 102 -6.02 -6.78 5.51
C LYS A 102 -6.39 -5.79 4.40
N LEU A 103 -5.88 -6.06 3.19
CA LEU A 103 -6.28 -5.41 1.95
C LEU A 103 -7.08 -6.41 1.11
N SER A 104 -8.16 -5.96 0.47
CA SER A 104 -8.99 -6.83 -0.37
C SER A 104 -9.69 -6.04 -1.47
N SER A 105 -10.11 -6.75 -2.51
CA SER A 105 -10.96 -6.20 -3.57
C SER A 105 -12.28 -5.64 -3.03
N SER A 106 -12.81 -6.22 -1.94
CA SER A 106 -14.05 -5.78 -1.31
C SER A 106 -13.87 -4.54 -0.43
N ASN A 107 -12.82 -4.48 0.43
CA ASN A 107 -12.61 -3.32 1.31
C ASN A 107 -11.96 -2.13 0.59
N ARG A 108 -11.31 -2.38 -0.55
CA ARG A 108 -10.66 -1.37 -1.43
C ARG A 108 -9.67 -0.46 -0.74
N LYS A 109 -9.17 -0.86 0.43
CA LYS A 109 -8.12 -0.14 1.14
C LYS A 109 -6.79 -0.26 0.38
N MET A 110 -5.93 0.72 0.60
CA MET A 110 -4.56 0.72 0.10
C MET A 110 -3.61 0.94 1.27
N LEU A 111 -2.38 0.43 1.16
CA LEU A 111 -1.30 0.72 2.08
C LEU A 111 -0.28 1.61 1.38
N TYR A 112 0.01 2.77 1.97
CA TYR A 112 1.16 3.60 1.59
C TYR A 112 2.36 3.21 2.44
N VAL A 113 3.43 2.77 1.79
CA VAL A 113 4.73 2.39 2.37
C VAL A 113 5.74 3.48 2.01
N PRO A 114 6.28 4.23 2.98
CA PRO A 114 7.26 5.28 2.71
C PRO A 114 8.64 4.70 2.40
N LYS A 115 9.50 5.52 1.76
CA LYS A 115 10.92 5.19 1.53
C LYS A 115 11.61 4.75 2.82
N GLY A 116 12.48 3.75 2.71
CA GLY A 116 13.20 3.16 3.85
C GLY A 116 12.37 2.21 4.72
N CYS A 117 11.13 1.91 4.32
CA CYS A 117 10.34 0.83 4.90
C CYS A 117 10.31 -0.37 3.97
N ALA A 118 10.32 -1.58 4.54
CA ALA A 118 10.11 -2.81 3.80
C ALA A 118 8.65 -3.24 3.85
N HIS A 119 8.22 -3.98 2.85
CA HIS A 119 6.86 -4.45 2.67
C HIS A 119 6.85 -5.95 2.34
N ALA A 120 5.89 -6.67 2.89
CA ALA A 120 5.61 -8.07 2.59
C ALA A 120 4.10 -8.32 2.65
N PHE A 121 3.63 -9.37 1.98
CA PHE A 121 2.25 -9.82 2.12
C PHE A 121 2.13 -11.34 2.11
N GLN A 122 1.02 -11.82 2.68
CA GLN A 122 0.55 -13.19 2.55
C GLN A 122 -0.82 -13.20 1.86
N SER A 123 -0.98 -14.04 0.83
CA SER A 123 -2.28 -14.27 0.20
C SER A 123 -3.22 -15.01 1.16
N LEU A 124 -4.45 -14.49 1.34
CA LEU A 124 -5.48 -15.08 2.19
C LEU A 124 -6.48 -15.94 1.40
N GLU A 125 -6.41 -15.85 0.06
CA GLU A 125 -7.25 -16.56 -0.89
C GLU A 125 -6.40 -17.05 -2.05
N ASP A 126 -6.93 -17.97 -2.86
CA ASP A 126 -6.32 -18.34 -4.14
C ASP A 126 -6.54 -17.24 -5.19
N ASN A 127 -5.67 -17.18 -6.19
CA ASN A 127 -5.76 -16.29 -7.35
C ASN A 127 -5.91 -14.80 -6.98
N ILE A 128 -5.16 -14.34 -5.98
CA ILE A 128 -5.14 -12.91 -5.63
C ILE A 128 -4.36 -12.10 -6.66
N GLU A 129 -4.75 -10.84 -6.84
CA GLU A 129 -4.05 -9.91 -7.71
C GLU A 129 -3.87 -8.55 -7.04
N LEU A 130 -2.67 -8.00 -7.18
CA LEU A 130 -2.25 -6.73 -6.62
C LEU A 130 -1.81 -5.77 -7.71
N ILE A 131 -1.97 -4.49 -7.45
CA ILE A 131 -1.27 -3.42 -8.15
C ILE A 131 -0.39 -2.65 -7.17
N TYR A 132 0.77 -2.21 -7.68
CA TYR A 132 1.75 -1.38 -6.98
C TYR A 132 1.97 -0.11 -7.78
N MET A 133 1.73 1.04 -7.17
CA MET A 133 2.14 2.32 -7.70
C MET A 133 3.42 2.71 -6.98
N VAL A 134 4.47 3.02 -7.71
CA VAL A 134 5.80 3.34 -7.13
C VAL A 134 6.25 4.72 -7.59
N ASP A 135 7.10 5.38 -6.80
CA ASP A 135 7.55 6.76 -7.04
C ASP A 135 8.97 6.85 -7.62
N HIS A 136 9.49 5.71 -8.06
CA HIS A 136 10.82 5.60 -8.70
C HIS A 136 10.79 4.64 -9.87
#